data_d570c699757b4b6d0b3e4b833c3888ff
#
_entry.id   d570c699757b4b6d0b3e4b833c3888ff
#
_cell.length_a   1.000
_cell.length_b   1.000
_cell.length_c   1.000
_cell.angle_alpha   90.00
_cell.angle_beta   90.00
_cell.angle_gamma   90.00
#
_symmetry.space_group_name_H-M   'P 1'
#
loop_
_entity.id
_entity.type
_entity.pdbx_description
1 polymer ?
#
loop_
_entity_poly.entity_id
_entity_poly.type
_entity_poly.pdbx_seq_one_letter_code
_entity_poly.pdbx_strand_id
1 'polypeptide(L)'
;FGHELCADAVEKTDAGVIFLAKAAAAEQLLTPLSEEGVLLVTKPFSNTFFLQAIHMAAASNHRLLLLRQENQRMQEKLAQVRLVSRAKCCLIELGHMTEAEAHRYIEKKAMDTRRDRADVAQEILDSYDPAQ
;
A
#
# COMPACT_ATOMS: atom_id res chain seq x y z
N PHE A 1 -0.40 -5.90 -28.47
CA PHE A 1 -1.83 -5.61 -28.19
C PHE A 1 -2.33 -6.39 -26.96
N GLY A 2 -2.13 -7.71 -26.91
CA GLY A 2 -2.60 -8.51 -25.77
C GLY A 2 -1.82 -8.29 -24.48
N HIS A 3 -0.54 -8.02 -24.53
CA HIS A 3 0.29 -7.76 -23.36
C HIS A 3 -0.03 -6.40 -22.70
N GLU A 4 -0.33 -5.38 -23.47
CA GLU A 4 -0.77 -4.07 -22.96
C GLU A 4 -2.08 -4.19 -22.19
N LEU A 5 -3.01 -5.02 -22.65
CA LEU A 5 -4.25 -5.30 -21.94
C LEU A 5 -4.01 -6.01 -20.62
N CYS A 6 -3.01 -6.91 -20.57
CA CYS A 6 -2.63 -7.59 -19.32
C CYS A 6 -2.01 -6.63 -18.31
N ALA A 7 -1.12 -5.74 -18.74
CA ALA A 7 -0.55 -4.68 -17.91
C ALA A 7 -1.65 -3.79 -17.32
N ASP A 8 -2.56 -3.33 -18.16
CA ASP A 8 -3.74 -2.56 -17.75
C ASP A 8 -4.61 -3.31 -16.73
N ALA A 9 -4.81 -4.62 -16.92
CA ALA A 9 -5.61 -5.43 -16.02
C ALA A 9 -4.94 -5.59 -14.64
N VAL A 10 -3.63 -5.78 -14.60
CA VAL A 10 -2.85 -5.88 -13.35
C VAL A 10 -2.86 -4.54 -12.60
N GLU A 11 -2.72 -3.43 -13.32
CA GLU A 11 -2.67 -2.10 -12.71
C GLU A 11 -4.03 -1.66 -12.15
N LYS A 12 -5.11 -1.97 -12.89
CA LYS A 12 -6.47 -1.50 -12.56
C LYS A 12 -7.27 -2.44 -11.67
N THR A 13 -6.80 -3.67 -11.47
CA THR A 13 -7.53 -4.67 -10.67
C THR A 13 -6.61 -5.40 -9.70
N ASP A 14 -7.20 -5.96 -8.65
CA ASP A 14 -6.50 -6.83 -7.71
C ASP A 14 -6.54 -8.31 -8.15
N ALA A 15 -6.85 -8.58 -9.40
CA ALA A 15 -6.95 -9.93 -9.94
C ALA A 15 -5.61 -10.49 -10.40
N GLY A 16 -5.41 -11.80 -10.25
CA GLY A 16 -4.31 -12.50 -10.90
C GLY A 16 -4.59 -12.63 -12.40
N VAL A 17 -3.58 -12.37 -13.23
CA VAL A 17 -3.70 -12.37 -14.69
C VAL A 17 -2.87 -13.51 -15.26
N ILE A 18 -3.47 -14.31 -16.14
CA ILE A 18 -2.81 -15.37 -16.90
C ILE A 18 -2.89 -15.04 -18.38
N PHE A 19 -1.75 -15.03 -19.06
CA PHE A 19 -1.66 -14.83 -20.50
C PHE A 19 -1.39 -16.17 -21.21
N LEU A 20 -2.21 -16.49 -22.19
CA LEU A 20 -2.07 -17.70 -22.99
C LEU A 20 -1.42 -17.37 -24.34
N ALA A 21 -0.22 -17.85 -24.58
CA ALA A 21 0.51 -17.60 -25.82
C ALA A 21 0.87 -18.89 -26.59
N LYS A 22 1.12 -18.75 -27.89
CA LYS A 22 1.75 -19.81 -28.67
C LYS A 22 3.23 -19.91 -28.28
N ALA A 23 3.79 -21.12 -28.33
CA ALA A 23 5.18 -21.38 -27.96
C ALA A 23 6.18 -20.47 -28.71
N ALA A 24 5.95 -20.19 -29.98
CA ALA A 24 6.80 -19.32 -30.79
C ALA A 24 6.88 -17.87 -30.28
N ALA A 25 5.87 -17.36 -29.60
CA ALA A 25 5.83 -16.00 -29.06
C ALA A 25 6.21 -15.93 -27.56
N ALA A 26 6.26 -17.07 -26.90
CA ALA A 26 6.44 -17.14 -25.45
C ALA A 26 7.78 -16.56 -24.98
N GLU A 27 8.85 -16.86 -25.69
CA GLU A 27 10.20 -16.46 -25.31
C GLU A 27 10.38 -14.93 -25.29
N GLN A 28 9.74 -14.23 -26.22
CA GLN A 28 9.78 -12.77 -26.30
C GLN A 28 8.88 -12.08 -25.24
N LEU A 29 7.81 -12.75 -24.83
CA LEU A 29 6.82 -12.23 -23.91
C LEU A 29 7.10 -12.55 -22.45
N LEU A 30 7.94 -13.56 -22.18
CA LEU A 30 8.16 -14.06 -20.83
C LEU A 30 8.71 -13.00 -19.89
N THR A 31 9.74 -12.30 -20.29
CA THR A 31 10.37 -11.28 -19.43
C THR A 31 9.45 -10.11 -19.16
N PRO A 32 8.88 -9.40 -20.16
CA PRO A 32 8.01 -8.27 -19.88
C PRO A 32 6.77 -8.63 -19.08
N LEU A 33 6.12 -9.76 -19.37
CA LEU A 33 4.93 -10.19 -18.64
C LEU A 33 5.25 -10.59 -17.20
N SER A 34 6.42 -11.21 -16.96
CA SER A 34 6.86 -11.56 -15.61
C SER A 34 7.14 -10.35 -14.74
N GLU A 35 7.74 -9.29 -15.31
CA GLU A 35 7.99 -8.04 -14.62
C GLU A 35 6.68 -7.32 -14.22
N GLU A 36 5.63 -7.48 -15.03
CA GLU A 36 4.30 -6.96 -14.73
C GLU A 36 3.47 -7.87 -13.79
N GLY A 37 4.01 -9.03 -13.40
CA GLY A 37 3.31 -9.97 -12.52
C GLY A 37 2.25 -10.83 -13.22
N VAL A 38 2.33 -10.96 -14.55
CA VAL A 38 1.45 -11.79 -15.36
C VAL A 38 2.04 -13.19 -15.51
N LEU A 39 1.24 -14.22 -15.26
CA LEU A 39 1.64 -15.61 -15.49
C LEU A 39 1.46 -15.97 -16.96
N LEU A 40 2.56 -16.39 -17.64
CA LEU A 40 2.52 -16.84 -19.02
C LEU A 40 2.34 -18.37 -19.07
N VAL A 41 1.36 -18.84 -19.83
CA VAL A 41 1.13 -20.24 -20.14
C VAL A 41 1.16 -20.46 -21.64
N THR A 42 1.97 -21.41 -22.09
CA THR A 42 2.14 -21.70 -23.52
C THR A 42 1.21 -22.81 -24.02
N LYS A 43 0.68 -22.61 -25.20
CA LYS A 43 -0.10 -23.64 -25.90
C LYS A 43 0.83 -24.59 -26.72
N PRO A 44 0.55 -25.90 -26.80
CA PRO A 44 -0.56 -26.61 -26.15
C PRO A 44 -0.28 -26.93 -24.68
N PHE A 45 -1.32 -27.00 -23.87
CA PHE A 45 -1.25 -27.33 -22.44
C PHE A 45 -2.32 -28.38 -22.08
N SER A 46 -2.04 -29.21 -21.08
CA SER A 46 -3.02 -30.14 -20.50
C SER A 46 -3.98 -29.43 -19.55
N ASN A 47 -5.16 -30.00 -19.34
CA ASN A 47 -6.10 -29.46 -18.34
C ASN A 47 -5.52 -29.44 -16.92
N THR A 48 -4.75 -30.50 -16.57
CA THR A 48 -4.08 -30.58 -15.27
C THR A 48 -3.08 -29.42 -15.08
N PHE A 49 -2.26 -29.16 -16.07
CA PHE A 49 -1.29 -28.08 -16.06
C PHE A 49 -1.99 -26.70 -15.95
N PHE A 50 -3.06 -26.50 -16.70
CA PHE A 50 -3.82 -25.26 -16.67
C PHE A 50 -4.47 -25.01 -15.31
N LEU A 51 -5.05 -26.04 -14.70
CA LEU A 51 -5.58 -25.94 -13.33
C LEU A 51 -4.48 -25.60 -12.30
N GLN A 52 -3.31 -26.23 -12.42
CA GLN A 52 -2.17 -25.87 -11.59
C GLN A 52 -1.73 -24.41 -11.78
N ALA A 53 -1.70 -23.94 -13.01
CA ALA A 53 -1.38 -22.55 -13.32
C ALA A 53 -2.38 -21.57 -12.70
N ILE A 54 -3.67 -21.86 -12.73
CA ILE A 54 -4.71 -21.07 -12.06
C ILE A 54 -4.47 -21.04 -10.54
N HIS A 55 -4.20 -22.16 -9.92
CA HIS A 55 -3.91 -22.23 -8.49
C HIS A 55 -2.65 -21.45 -8.11
N MET A 56 -1.60 -21.53 -8.91
CA MET A 56 -0.37 -20.79 -8.69
C MET A 56 -0.60 -19.27 -8.83
N ALA A 57 -1.33 -18.85 -9.86
CA ALA A 57 -1.67 -17.45 -10.07
C ALA A 57 -2.52 -16.91 -8.90
N ALA A 58 -3.50 -17.67 -8.44
CA ALA A 58 -4.34 -17.30 -7.30
C ALA A 58 -3.53 -17.19 -6.01
N ALA A 59 -2.64 -18.14 -5.73
CA ALA A 59 -1.78 -18.11 -4.55
C ALA A 59 -0.80 -16.93 -4.57
N SER A 60 -0.16 -16.66 -5.70
CA SER A 60 0.74 -15.51 -5.88
C SER A 60 0.01 -14.19 -5.72
N ASN A 61 -1.19 -14.08 -6.29
CA ASN A 61 -2.01 -12.90 -6.17
C ASN A 61 -2.48 -12.65 -4.71
N HIS A 62 -2.89 -13.70 -4.02
CA HIS A 62 -3.27 -13.60 -2.61
C HIS A 62 -2.11 -13.09 -1.75
N ARG A 63 -0.91 -13.61 -1.96
CA ARG A 63 0.31 -13.14 -1.27
C ARG A 63 0.60 -11.67 -1.57
N LEU A 64 0.47 -11.25 -2.83
CA LEU A 64 0.66 -9.87 -3.23
C LEU A 64 -0.34 -8.92 -2.55
N LEU A 65 -1.61 -9.31 -2.46
CA LEU A 65 -2.65 -8.54 -1.77
C LEU A 65 -2.34 -8.39 -0.28
N LEU A 66 -1.89 -9.44 0.39
CA LEU A 66 -1.47 -9.37 1.80
C LEU A 66 -0.30 -8.41 2.00
N LEU A 67 0.70 -8.44 1.10
CA LEU A 67 1.84 -7.52 1.15
C LEU A 67 1.44 -6.07 0.90
N ARG A 68 0.51 -5.82 -0.02
CA ARG A 68 -0.05 -4.48 -0.26
C ARG A 68 -0.80 -3.93 0.95
N GLN A 69 -1.61 -4.76 1.61
CA GLN A 69 -2.31 -4.38 2.83
C GLN A 69 -1.34 -4.04 3.97
N GLU A 70 -0.30 -4.84 4.14
CA GLU A 70 0.75 -4.59 5.15
C GLU A 70 1.50 -3.28 4.86
N ASN A 71 1.87 -3.05 3.60
CA ASN A 71 2.51 -1.80 3.17
C ASN A 71 1.62 -0.59 3.43
N GLN A 72 0.32 -0.68 3.11
CA GLN A 72 -0.64 0.39 3.37
C GLN A 72 -0.75 0.69 4.86
N ARG A 73 -0.81 -0.32 5.72
CA ARG A 73 -0.82 -0.15 7.19
C ARG A 73 0.44 0.56 7.68
N MET A 74 1.61 0.18 7.16
CA MET A 74 2.87 0.84 7.52
C MET A 74 2.90 2.31 7.08
N GLN A 75 2.40 2.62 5.88
CA GLN A 75 2.31 4.00 5.40
C GLN A 75 1.36 4.84 6.26
N GLU A 76 0.22 4.30 6.67
CA GLU A 76 -0.73 4.97 7.57
C GLU A 76 -0.10 5.25 8.94
N LYS A 77 0.61 4.26 9.52
CA LYS A 77 1.35 4.46 10.77
C LYS A 77 2.43 5.53 10.65
N LEU A 78 3.17 5.53 9.55
CA LEU A 78 4.19 6.54 9.29
C LEU A 78 3.58 7.94 9.17
N ALA A 79 2.45 8.07 8.47
CA ALA A 79 1.72 9.33 8.38
C ALA A 79 1.26 9.84 9.75
N GLN A 80 0.76 8.94 10.62
CA GLN A 80 0.39 9.29 11.99
C GLN A 80 1.58 9.75 12.82
N VAL A 81 2.72 9.07 12.74
CA VAL A 81 3.95 9.46 13.44
C VAL A 81 4.43 10.84 12.99
N ARG A 82 4.41 11.10 11.69
CA ARG A 82 4.77 12.43 11.14
C ARG A 82 3.84 13.52 11.62
N LEU A 83 2.54 13.25 11.67
CA LEU A 83 1.54 14.19 12.13
C LEU A 83 1.75 14.56 13.61
N VAL A 84 1.98 13.57 14.46
CA VAL A 84 2.31 13.77 15.88
C VAL A 84 3.62 14.55 16.05
N SER A 85 4.65 14.23 15.26
CA SER A 85 5.92 14.98 15.28
C SER A 85 5.74 16.46 14.91
N ARG A 86 4.96 16.73 13.87
CA ARG A 86 4.65 18.11 13.48
C ARG A 86 3.88 18.87 14.56
N ALA A 87 2.91 18.24 15.20
CA ALA A 87 2.17 18.83 16.29
C ALA A 87 3.07 19.13 17.51
N LYS A 88 3.99 18.21 17.84
CA LYS A 88 5.00 18.47 18.88
C LYS A 88 5.86 19.70 18.53
N CYS A 89 6.35 19.79 17.29
CA CYS A 89 7.12 20.97 16.86
C CYS A 89 6.33 22.26 17.04
N CYS A 90 5.05 22.28 16.67
CA CYS A 90 4.19 23.44 16.90
C CYS A 90 4.06 23.79 18.39
N LEU A 91 3.86 22.81 19.26
CA LEU A 91 3.77 23.02 20.70
C LEU A 91 5.09 23.52 21.30
N ILE A 92 6.22 23.08 20.77
CA ILE A 92 7.55 23.55 21.21
C ILE A 92 7.81 24.98 20.74
N GLU A 93 7.59 25.26 19.47
CA GLU A 93 7.91 26.55 18.85
C GLU A 93 6.93 27.66 19.26
N LEU A 94 5.65 27.38 19.22
CA LEU A 94 4.57 28.35 19.44
C LEU A 94 3.97 28.26 20.85
N GLY A 95 3.94 27.08 21.43
CA GLY A 95 3.44 26.84 22.78
C GLY A 95 4.50 26.94 23.86
N HIS A 96 5.76 27.16 23.49
CA HIS A 96 6.90 27.29 24.43
C HIS A 96 7.06 26.09 25.37
N MET A 97 6.65 24.92 24.92
CA MET A 97 6.80 23.66 25.67
C MET A 97 8.15 23.02 25.39
N THR A 98 8.63 22.21 26.33
CA THR A 98 9.71 21.27 26.08
C THR A 98 9.16 20.07 25.32
N GLU A 99 10.03 19.24 24.71
CA GLU A 99 9.59 18.03 24.01
C GLU A 99 8.82 17.07 24.95
N ALA A 100 9.30 16.90 26.18
CA ALA A 100 8.64 16.07 27.18
C ALA A 100 7.25 16.59 27.54
N GLU A 101 7.09 17.89 27.66
CA GLU A 101 5.78 18.54 27.93
C GLU A 101 4.84 18.39 26.74
N ALA A 102 5.31 18.63 25.53
CA ALA A 102 4.53 18.45 24.29
C ALA A 102 4.06 17.01 24.12
N HIS A 103 4.94 16.05 24.36
CA HIS A 103 4.60 14.64 24.30
C HIS A 103 3.50 14.26 25.31
N ARG A 104 3.68 14.65 26.57
CA ARG A 104 2.68 14.41 27.64
C ARG A 104 1.36 15.11 27.36
N TYR A 105 1.39 16.31 26.80
CA TYR A 105 0.19 17.05 26.43
C TYR A 105 -0.66 16.29 25.42
N ILE A 106 -0.03 15.81 24.34
CA ILE A 106 -0.71 15.03 23.30
C ILE A 106 -1.27 13.72 23.87
N GLU A 107 -0.47 12.98 24.64
CA GLU A 107 -0.91 11.72 25.26
C GLU A 107 -2.07 11.93 26.21
N LYS A 108 -1.97 12.89 27.12
CA LYS A 108 -3.03 13.19 28.08
C LYS A 108 -4.32 13.59 27.37
N LYS A 109 -4.23 14.48 26.39
CA LYS A 109 -5.39 14.93 25.62
C LYS A 109 -6.04 13.77 24.84
N ALA A 110 -5.25 12.89 24.27
CA ALA A 110 -5.75 11.68 23.59
C ALA A 110 -6.49 10.74 24.56
N MET A 111 -5.95 10.51 25.76
CA MET A 111 -6.58 9.71 26.80
C MET A 111 -7.86 10.36 27.33
N ASP A 112 -7.83 11.64 27.65
CA ASP A 112 -8.96 12.36 28.22
C ASP A 112 -10.14 12.45 27.23
N THR A 113 -9.86 12.60 25.95
CA THR A 113 -10.86 12.68 24.88
C THR A 113 -11.20 11.34 24.24
N ARG A 114 -10.51 10.26 24.60
CA ARG A 114 -10.62 8.92 23.99
C ARG A 114 -10.46 8.94 22.47
N ARG A 115 -9.52 9.75 21.99
CA ARG A 115 -9.19 9.91 20.56
C ARG A 115 -7.77 9.45 20.30
N ASP A 116 -7.48 9.12 19.04
CA ASP A 116 -6.13 8.79 18.62
C ASP A 116 -5.19 10.01 18.72
N ARG A 117 -3.91 9.74 18.97
CA ARG A 117 -2.88 10.80 19.01
C ARG A 117 -2.79 11.57 17.70
N ALA A 118 -3.04 10.90 16.57
CA ALA A 118 -3.06 11.55 15.27
C ALA A 118 -4.21 12.56 15.14
N ASP A 119 -5.39 12.26 15.64
CA ASP A 119 -6.54 13.19 15.64
C ASP A 119 -6.29 14.40 16.52
N VAL A 120 -5.70 14.18 17.68
CA VAL A 120 -5.28 15.27 18.59
C VAL A 120 -4.19 16.13 17.95
N ALA A 121 -3.23 15.50 17.26
CA ALA A 121 -2.18 16.20 16.55
C ALA A 121 -2.73 17.06 15.41
N GLN A 122 -3.70 16.56 14.66
CA GLN A 122 -4.36 17.33 13.61
C GLN A 122 -5.11 18.55 14.18
N GLU A 123 -5.83 18.36 15.27
CA GLU A 123 -6.52 19.47 15.97
C GLU A 123 -5.54 20.54 16.43
N ILE A 124 -4.38 20.14 16.96
CA ILE A 124 -3.34 21.08 17.38
C ILE A 124 -2.80 21.85 16.17
N LEU A 125 -2.49 21.17 15.08
CA LEU A 125 -1.99 21.81 13.86
C LEU A 125 -3.02 22.78 13.28
N ASP A 126 -4.29 22.42 13.25
CA ASP A 126 -5.37 23.27 12.75
C ASP A 126 -5.55 24.52 13.61
N SER A 127 -5.32 24.42 14.92
CA SER A 127 -5.42 25.56 15.83
C SER A 127 -4.26 26.55 15.71
N TYR A 128 -3.11 26.12 15.20
CA TYR A 128 -1.91 26.94 14.99
C TYR A 128 -1.72 27.38 13.54
N ASP A 129 -2.57 26.93 12.61
CA ASP A 129 -2.48 27.35 11.21
C ASP A 129 -3.24 28.67 11.00
N PRO A 130 -2.54 29.80 10.77
CA PRO A 130 -3.18 31.09 10.58
C PRO A 130 -3.77 31.29 9.16
N ALA A 131 -3.77 30.26 8.31
CA ALA A 131 -4.12 30.36 6.90
C ALA A 131 -5.59 30.03 6.61
N GLN A 132 -6.51 30.24 7.58
CA GLN A 132 -7.97 30.22 7.31
C GLN A 132 -8.62 31.50 7.75
#